data_11b3938669011f59f45ef73aed96e909
#
_entry.id   11b3938669011f59f45ef73aed96e909
#
_cell.length_a   1.000
_cell.length_b   1.000
_cell.length_c   1.000
_cell.angle_alpha   90.00
_cell.angle_beta   90.00
_cell.angle_gamma   90.00
#
_symmetry.space_group_name_H-M   'P 1'
#
loop_
_entity.id
_entity.type
_entity.pdbx_description
1 polymer ?
#
loop_
_entity_poly.entity_id
_entity_poly.type
_entity_poly.pdbx_seq_one_letter_code
_entity_poly.pdbx_strand_id
1 'polypeptide(L)'
;MATIDRRATTLALAHALSAAERGLAVIPLSRTKLPALRSPHRDDPDPHPCHGECGRFGHGVYDASTEPRRIRELFAAAPWATGYGIACGLHPHHLIGVDLDTKSDTDSSTALRELALRHLFTIPDTVVVLTPSGGRHLWLSGPPDVVVPNSASRLAPGIDIRGAGGYLVGPGSRTEHGVYGTAPGTSRLAPAPCPPELLRLLLPPPPARAHLPTPSASERQGQGLVQFVLAAHEGQRNTRLFWAACRAYENGIGPQLTAPLVQAAVRTGLTEREARSTIASASRMTAPPPPQP
;
A
#
# COMPACT_ATOMS: atom_id res chain seq x y z
N MET A 1 11.42 -18.70 20.92
CA MET A 1 12.28 -18.58 19.71
C MET A 1 11.55 -19.22 18.54
N ALA A 2 11.27 -18.50 17.46
CA ALA A 2 10.66 -19.09 16.26
C ALA A 2 11.69 -20.03 15.62
N THR A 3 11.32 -21.30 15.40
CA THR A 3 12.15 -22.28 14.70
C THR A 3 12.41 -21.78 13.27
N ILE A 4 13.68 -21.60 12.91
CA ILE A 4 14.05 -21.16 11.55
C ILE A 4 13.80 -22.33 10.60
N ASP A 5 12.77 -22.20 9.76
CA ASP A 5 12.51 -23.15 8.68
C ASP A 5 13.37 -22.80 7.45
N ARG A 6 14.60 -23.29 7.42
CA ARG A 6 15.56 -23.04 6.33
C ARG A 6 15.01 -23.42 4.95
N ARG A 7 14.20 -24.47 4.88
CA ARG A 7 13.59 -24.90 3.61
C ARG A 7 12.58 -23.87 3.11
N ALA A 8 11.74 -23.35 4.00
CA ALA A 8 10.79 -22.29 3.64
C ALA A 8 11.49 -21.01 3.19
N THR A 9 12.56 -20.60 3.88
CA THR A 9 13.35 -19.41 3.49
C THR A 9 14.02 -19.60 2.13
N THR A 10 14.60 -20.79 1.86
CA THR A 10 15.22 -21.09 0.56
C THR A 10 14.20 -21.03 -0.58
N LEU A 11 13.01 -21.58 -0.38
CA LEU A 11 11.93 -21.53 -1.37
C LEU A 11 11.42 -20.09 -1.57
N ALA A 12 11.25 -19.33 -0.50
CA ALA A 12 10.83 -17.93 -0.59
C ALA A 12 11.85 -17.08 -1.37
N LEU A 13 13.16 -17.29 -1.12
CA LEU A 13 14.22 -16.64 -1.88
C LEU A 13 14.19 -17.03 -3.37
N ALA A 14 14.00 -18.31 -3.69
CA ALA A 14 13.93 -18.75 -5.08
C ALA A 14 12.76 -18.11 -5.82
N HIS A 15 11.57 -18.04 -5.20
CA HIS A 15 10.41 -17.35 -5.76
C HIS A 15 10.63 -15.84 -5.89
N ALA A 16 11.26 -15.21 -4.91
CA ALA A 16 11.60 -13.80 -4.94
C ALA A 16 12.55 -13.46 -6.10
N LEU A 17 13.60 -14.28 -6.32
CA LEU A 17 14.52 -14.12 -7.44
C LEU A 17 13.80 -14.29 -8.79
N SER A 18 12.93 -15.30 -8.92
CA SER A 18 12.13 -15.49 -10.13
C SER A 18 11.17 -14.32 -10.40
N ALA A 19 10.61 -13.70 -9.36
CA ALA A 19 9.81 -12.48 -9.51
C ALA A 19 10.66 -11.29 -9.97
N ALA A 20 11.87 -11.16 -9.41
CA ALA A 20 12.81 -10.09 -9.78
C ALA A 20 13.28 -10.19 -11.24
N GLU A 21 13.49 -11.40 -11.77
CA GLU A 21 13.77 -11.65 -13.19
C GLU A 21 12.67 -11.12 -14.11
N ARG A 22 11.45 -11.00 -13.60
CA ARG A 22 10.30 -10.42 -14.29
C ARG A 22 10.14 -8.91 -14.05
N GLY A 23 11.14 -8.25 -13.45
CA GLY A 23 11.12 -6.83 -13.15
C GLY A 23 10.29 -6.43 -11.94
N LEU A 24 9.92 -7.38 -11.06
CA LEU A 24 9.16 -7.11 -9.85
C LEU A 24 10.11 -6.90 -8.67
N ALA A 25 10.14 -5.71 -8.09
CA ALA A 25 10.98 -5.42 -6.93
C ALA A 25 10.43 -6.10 -5.67
N VAL A 26 11.28 -6.82 -4.93
CA VAL A 26 10.85 -7.71 -3.85
C VAL A 26 11.53 -7.40 -2.50
N ILE A 27 10.82 -7.75 -1.42
CA ILE A 27 11.31 -7.73 -0.03
C ILE A 27 11.01 -9.05 0.67
N PRO A 28 11.80 -9.47 1.68
CA PRO A 28 11.47 -10.64 2.49
C PRO A 28 10.30 -10.36 3.44
N LEU A 29 9.37 -11.32 3.55
CA LEU A 29 8.24 -11.27 4.47
C LEU A 29 8.30 -12.37 5.52
N SER A 30 7.84 -12.04 6.72
CA SER A 30 7.60 -12.97 7.81
C SER A 30 6.33 -13.82 7.55
N ARG A 31 6.09 -14.82 8.41
CA ARG A 31 4.87 -15.63 8.39
C ARG A 31 3.59 -14.82 8.59
N THR A 32 3.69 -13.66 9.26
CA THR A 32 2.57 -12.74 9.48
C THR A 32 2.35 -11.75 8.33
N LYS A 33 3.04 -11.93 7.21
CA LYS A 33 2.98 -11.10 6.00
C LYS A 33 3.61 -9.71 6.17
N LEU A 34 4.17 -9.39 7.32
CA LEU A 34 4.89 -8.14 7.55
C LEU A 34 6.32 -8.23 7.00
N PRO A 35 6.94 -7.09 6.61
CA PRO A 35 8.36 -7.05 6.27
C PRO A 35 9.19 -7.75 7.35
N ALA A 36 10.07 -8.66 6.95
CA ALA A 36 10.80 -9.53 7.89
C ALA A 36 11.87 -8.78 8.68
N LEU A 37 12.37 -7.69 8.15
CA LEU A 37 13.39 -6.85 8.80
C LEU A 37 12.71 -5.70 9.55
N ARG A 38 13.17 -5.49 10.79
CA ARG A 38 12.70 -4.38 11.64
C ARG A 38 13.37 -3.08 11.23
N SER A 39 12.69 -1.96 11.45
CA SER A 39 13.28 -0.65 11.22
C SER A 39 14.56 -0.47 12.02
N PRO A 40 15.65 -0.02 11.37
CA PRO A 40 16.91 0.30 12.05
C PRO A 40 16.82 1.56 12.92
N HIS A 41 15.71 2.32 12.78
CA HIS A 41 15.40 3.55 13.50
C HIS A 41 14.34 3.35 14.58
N ARG A 42 14.05 2.10 14.95
CA ARG A 42 12.97 1.77 15.89
C ARG A 42 13.17 2.40 17.26
N ASP A 43 14.43 2.41 17.71
CA ASP A 43 14.80 2.85 19.04
C ASP A 43 15.44 4.26 19.04
N ASP A 44 15.39 4.95 17.89
CA ASP A 44 15.87 6.33 17.79
C ASP A 44 14.94 7.26 18.59
N PRO A 45 15.46 8.13 19.46
CA PRO A 45 14.65 9.00 20.31
C PRO A 45 13.87 10.06 19.50
N ASP A 46 14.36 10.43 18.33
CA ASP A 46 13.72 11.34 17.37
C ASP A 46 13.78 10.71 15.97
N PRO A 47 12.84 9.77 15.65
CA PRO A 47 12.89 9.04 14.41
C PRO A 47 12.51 9.93 13.23
N HIS A 48 13.51 10.31 12.44
CA HIS A 48 13.28 10.92 11.14
C HIS A 48 12.83 9.88 10.11
N PRO A 49 11.96 10.27 9.15
CA PRO A 49 11.62 9.39 8.04
C PRO A 49 12.87 9.05 7.25
N CYS A 50 13.12 7.76 7.08
CA CYS A 50 14.21 7.25 6.28
C CYS A 50 13.64 6.22 5.30
N HIS A 51 13.95 6.38 4.01
CA HIS A 51 13.53 5.46 2.95
C HIS A 51 14.71 4.58 2.47
N GLY A 52 15.72 4.39 3.32
CA GLY A 52 16.89 3.59 3.02
C GLY A 52 18.16 4.42 2.80
N GLU A 53 18.10 5.75 2.89
CA GLU A 53 19.24 6.66 2.70
C GLU A 53 20.36 6.40 3.72
N CYS A 54 20.03 5.84 4.87
CA CYS A 54 21.02 5.45 5.88
C CYS A 54 21.87 4.21 5.48
N GLY A 55 21.55 3.55 4.36
CA GLY A 55 22.27 2.38 3.85
C GLY A 55 22.01 1.06 4.60
N ARG A 56 21.25 1.08 5.71
CA ARG A 56 20.87 -0.12 6.47
C ARG A 56 19.62 -0.77 5.89
N PHE A 57 19.34 -2.03 6.24
CA PHE A 57 18.09 -2.72 5.93
C PHE A 57 17.03 -2.47 7.00
N GLY A 58 15.76 -2.61 6.64
CA GLY A 58 14.63 -2.54 7.57
C GLY A 58 13.68 -1.37 7.31
N HIS A 59 13.67 -0.83 6.08
CA HIS A 59 12.77 0.25 5.66
C HIS A 59 11.51 -0.26 4.96
N GLY A 60 11.16 -1.54 5.17
CA GLY A 60 9.96 -2.16 4.58
C GLY A 60 10.03 -2.16 3.06
N VAL A 61 9.01 -1.61 2.41
CA VAL A 61 8.91 -1.58 0.95
C VAL A 61 10.02 -0.76 0.27
N TYR A 62 10.65 0.16 0.97
CA TYR A 62 11.74 0.96 0.42
C TYR A 62 13.05 0.18 0.25
N ASP A 63 13.18 -1.00 0.87
CA ASP A 63 14.28 -1.91 0.64
C ASP A 63 14.10 -2.77 -0.63
N ALA A 64 12.94 -2.67 -1.31
CA ALA A 64 12.60 -3.53 -2.44
C ALA A 64 13.59 -3.39 -3.58
N SER A 65 13.97 -4.52 -4.17
CA SER A 65 14.97 -4.58 -5.22
C SER A 65 14.62 -5.63 -6.26
N THR A 66 15.06 -5.39 -7.50
CA THR A 66 15.12 -6.39 -8.58
C THR A 66 16.51 -6.98 -8.72
N GLU A 67 17.52 -6.44 -8.01
CA GLU A 67 18.89 -6.89 -8.11
C GLU A 67 19.11 -8.18 -7.32
N PRO A 68 19.55 -9.29 -7.96
CA PRO A 68 19.69 -10.59 -7.30
C PRO A 68 20.65 -10.59 -6.10
N ARG A 69 21.71 -9.79 -6.16
CA ARG A 69 22.66 -9.66 -5.05
C ARG A 69 21.98 -9.03 -3.83
N ARG A 70 21.30 -7.91 -4.02
CA ARG A 70 20.59 -7.20 -2.95
C ARG A 70 19.48 -8.06 -2.32
N ILE A 71 18.76 -8.81 -3.15
CA ILE A 71 17.72 -9.75 -2.67
C ILE A 71 18.33 -10.83 -1.77
N ARG A 72 19.48 -11.42 -2.17
CA ARG A 72 20.17 -12.42 -1.33
C ARG A 72 20.66 -11.82 -0.01
N GLU A 73 21.16 -10.60 -0.02
CA GLU A 73 21.57 -9.88 1.20
C GLU A 73 20.37 -9.63 2.14
N LEU A 74 19.23 -9.21 1.62
CA LEU A 74 17.99 -9.02 2.38
C LEU A 74 17.51 -10.33 3.02
N PHE A 75 17.51 -11.44 2.27
CA PHE A 75 17.11 -12.75 2.79
C PHE A 75 18.15 -13.34 3.77
N ALA A 76 19.42 -13.07 3.58
CA ALA A 76 20.47 -13.44 4.54
C ALA A 76 20.29 -12.72 5.88
N ALA A 77 19.89 -11.43 5.85
CA ALA A 77 19.57 -10.66 7.04
C ALA A 77 18.24 -11.09 7.70
N ALA A 78 17.36 -11.79 6.97
CA ALA A 78 16.06 -12.28 7.44
C ALA A 78 15.93 -13.82 7.28
N PRO A 79 16.72 -14.65 7.98
CA PRO A 79 16.70 -16.12 7.81
C PRO A 79 15.40 -16.79 8.28
N TRP A 80 14.48 -16.03 8.88
CA TRP A 80 13.13 -16.45 9.25
C TRP A 80 12.06 -16.07 8.25
N ALA A 81 12.42 -15.41 7.13
CA ALA A 81 11.46 -15.07 6.08
C ALA A 81 10.90 -16.35 5.44
N THR A 82 9.59 -16.43 5.34
CA THR A 82 8.88 -17.57 4.72
C THR A 82 8.11 -17.17 3.48
N GLY A 83 8.20 -15.90 3.10
CA GLY A 83 7.56 -15.32 1.94
C GLY A 83 8.30 -14.09 1.44
N TYR A 84 7.75 -13.50 0.41
CA TYR A 84 8.24 -12.25 -0.16
C TYR A 84 7.06 -11.34 -0.54
N GLY A 85 7.30 -10.06 -0.42
CA GLY A 85 6.40 -9.00 -0.89
C GLY A 85 6.91 -8.43 -2.22
N ILE A 86 5.99 -8.07 -3.08
CA ILE A 86 6.25 -7.39 -4.35
C ILE A 86 5.84 -5.94 -4.16
N ALA A 87 6.79 -5.02 -4.23
CA ALA A 87 6.54 -3.60 -4.08
C ALA A 87 5.69 -3.07 -5.25
N CYS A 88 4.68 -2.28 -4.92
CA CYS A 88 3.80 -1.64 -5.88
C CYS A 88 4.28 -0.22 -6.24
N GLY A 89 3.88 0.27 -7.41
CA GLY A 89 4.19 1.61 -7.89
C GLY A 89 5.61 1.81 -8.42
N LEU A 90 6.46 0.77 -8.46
CA LEU A 90 7.84 0.87 -8.93
C LEU A 90 7.99 0.49 -10.39
N HIS A 91 8.96 1.16 -11.07
CA HIS A 91 9.39 0.80 -12.43
C HIS A 91 9.85 -0.69 -12.49
N PRO A 92 9.62 -1.43 -13.59
CA PRO A 92 9.04 -0.99 -14.86
C PRO A 92 7.50 -1.11 -14.93
N HIS A 93 6.88 -1.88 -14.03
CA HIS A 93 5.46 -2.19 -14.14
C HIS A 93 4.53 -1.14 -13.49
N HIS A 94 5.05 -0.31 -12.57
CA HIS A 94 4.23 0.57 -11.73
C HIS A 94 3.04 -0.20 -11.15
N LEU A 95 3.34 -1.38 -10.58
CA LEU A 95 2.37 -2.39 -10.19
C LEU A 95 1.26 -1.82 -9.31
N ILE A 96 0.02 -2.09 -9.68
CA ILE A 96 -1.18 -1.81 -8.92
C ILE A 96 -1.80 -3.15 -8.53
N GLY A 97 -1.92 -3.41 -7.24
CA GLY A 97 -2.60 -4.59 -6.73
C GLY A 97 -4.05 -4.28 -6.39
N VAL A 98 -4.99 -5.01 -6.99
CA VAL A 98 -6.38 -5.03 -6.51
C VAL A 98 -6.52 -6.28 -5.64
N ASP A 99 -6.62 -6.07 -4.33
CA ASP A 99 -6.73 -7.13 -3.32
C ASP A 99 -8.21 -7.32 -2.97
N LEU A 100 -8.75 -8.48 -3.31
CA LEU A 100 -10.15 -8.87 -3.10
C LEU A 100 -10.22 -9.79 -1.87
N ASP A 101 -10.64 -9.25 -0.76
CA ASP A 101 -10.78 -9.96 0.51
C ASP A 101 -12.13 -10.72 0.56
N THR A 102 -12.10 -11.92 1.15
CA THR A 102 -13.30 -12.76 1.37
C THR A 102 -13.77 -12.77 2.83
N LYS A 103 -13.14 -11.96 3.70
CA LYS A 103 -13.38 -11.98 5.15
C LYS A 103 -14.65 -11.26 5.60
N SER A 104 -15.29 -10.49 4.72
CA SER A 104 -16.56 -9.83 4.98
C SER A 104 -17.70 -10.66 4.36
N ASP A 105 -18.91 -10.54 4.89
CA ASP A 105 -20.15 -11.10 4.29
C ASP A 105 -20.40 -10.57 2.87
N THR A 106 -19.56 -9.64 2.39
CA THR A 106 -19.64 -9.05 1.06
C THR A 106 -18.71 -9.78 0.13
N ASP A 107 -19.24 -10.35 -0.95
CA ASP A 107 -18.46 -10.90 -2.06
C ASP A 107 -17.75 -9.77 -2.82
N SER A 108 -16.48 -9.53 -2.48
CA SER A 108 -15.65 -8.51 -3.11
C SER A 108 -15.50 -8.71 -4.64
N SER A 109 -15.60 -9.96 -5.11
CA SER A 109 -15.57 -10.26 -6.56
C SER A 109 -16.85 -9.78 -7.25
N THR A 110 -18.01 -9.93 -6.60
CA THR A 110 -19.27 -9.38 -7.09
C THR A 110 -19.26 -7.85 -7.01
N ALA A 111 -18.76 -7.28 -5.91
CA ALA A 111 -18.61 -5.83 -5.79
C ALA A 111 -17.71 -5.23 -6.88
N LEU A 112 -16.61 -5.91 -7.26
CA LEU A 112 -15.76 -5.48 -8.38
C LEU A 112 -16.49 -5.56 -9.72
N ARG A 113 -17.30 -6.61 -9.96
CA ARG A 113 -18.11 -6.72 -11.20
C ARG A 113 -19.15 -5.60 -11.29
N GLU A 114 -19.84 -5.30 -10.20
CA GLU A 114 -20.82 -4.21 -10.13
C GLU A 114 -20.14 -2.85 -10.40
N LEU A 115 -18.96 -2.64 -9.80
CA LEU A 115 -18.16 -1.44 -10.05
C LEU A 115 -17.77 -1.33 -11.53
N ALA A 116 -17.33 -2.45 -12.14
CA ALA A 116 -16.97 -2.52 -13.55
C ALA A 116 -18.13 -2.21 -14.47
N LEU A 117 -19.32 -2.73 -14.18
CA LEU A 117 -20.56 -2.43 -14.95
C LEU A 117 -20.97 -0.97 -14.78
N ARG A 118 -20.92 -0.43 -13.57
CA ARG A 118 -21.30 0.96 -13.27
C ARG A 118 -20.37 1.98 -13.95
N HIS A 119 -19.08 1.67 -14.04
CA HIS A 119 -18.07 2.58 -14.57
C HIS A 119 -17.54 2.16 -15.94
N LEU A 120 -18.18 1.16 -16.57
CA LEU A 120 -17.92 0.72 -17.95
C LEU A 120 -16.46 0.32 -18.21
N PHE A 121 -15.86 -0.48 -17.31
CA PHE A 121 -14.56 -1.09 -17.55
C PHE A 121 -14.62 -2.61 -17.45
N THR A 122 -13.63 -3.27 -18.05
CA THR A 122 -13.39 -4.72 -17.94
C THR A 122 -12.03 -4.95 -17.31
N ILE A 123 -11.93 -5.94 -16.41
CA ILE A 123 -10.63 -6.41 -15.92
C ILE A 123 -10.00 -7.26 -17.02
N PRO A 124 -8.82 -6.86 -17.54
CA PRO A 124 -8.14 -7.63 -18.58
C PRO A 124 -7.59 -8.94 -18.02
N ASP A 125 -7.25 -9.88 -18.92
CA ASP A 125 -6.49 -11.07 -18.53
C ASP A 125 -5.15 -10.68 -17.95
N THR A 126 -4.93 -11.02 -16.68
CA THR A 126 -3.76 -10.61 -15.91
C THR A 126 -3.32 -11.69 -14.93
N VAL A 127 -2.22 -11.46 -14.25
CA VAL A 127 -1.78 -12.31 -13.15
C VAL A 127 -2.79 -12.25 -12.02
N VAL A 128 -3.25 -13.41 -11.58
CA VAL A 128 -4.13 -13.57 -10.42
C VAL A 128 -3.44 -14.44 -9.38
N VAL A 129 -3.27 -13.92 -8.18
CA VAL A 129 -2.73 -14.66 -7.03
C VAL A 129 -3.86 -15.00 -6.08
N LEU A 130 -3.98 -16.27 -5.73
CA LEU A 130 -4.94 -16.79 -4.77
C LEU A 130 -4.36 -16.68 -3.36
N THR A 131 -5.12 -16.09 -2.45
CA THR A 131 -4.74 -16.01 -1.04
C THR A 131 -5.20 -17.26 -0.29
N PRO A 132 -4.53 -17.67 0.80
CA PRO A 132 -4.94 -18.81 1.60
C PRO A 132 -6.36 -18.71 2.20
N SER A 133 -6.85 -17.49 2.34
CA SER A 133 -8.21 -17.20 2.84
C SER A 133 -9.30 -17.24 1.76
N GLY A 134 -8.94 -17.59 0.50
CA GLY A 134 -9.88 -17.65 -0.63
C GLY A 134 -10.02 -16.33 -1.39
N GLY A 135 -9.37 -15.26 -0.96
CA GLY A 135 -9.29 -13.98 -1.67
C GLY A 135 -8.39 -14.05 -2.91
N ARG A 136 -8.26 -12.93 -3.60
CA ARG A 136 -7.48 -12.82 -4.84
C ARG A 136 -6.77 -11.49 -4.94
N HIS A 137 -5.52 -11.49 -5.44
CA HIS A 137 -4.84 -10.29 -5.90
C HIS A 137 -4.86 -10.26 -7.44
N LEU A 138 -5.38 -9.20 -8.03
CA LEU A 138 -5.25 -8.93 -9.46
C LEU A 138 -4.09 -7.96 -9.66
N TRP A 139 -3.18 -8.27 -10.57
CA TRP A 139 -2.01 -7.46 -10.84
C TRP A 139 -2.22 -6.61 -12.09
N LEU A 140 -2.22 -5.31 -11.93
CA LEU A 140 -2.33 -4.38 -13.05
C LEU A 140 -1.07 -3.52 -13.15
N SER A 141 -0.69 -3.10 -14.34
CA SER A 141 0.36 -2.13 -14.55
C SER A 141 -0.22 -0.72 -14.66
N GLY A 142 0.43 0.24 -13.98
CA GLY A 142 0.07 1.65 -14.05
C GLY A 142 0.88 2.43 -15.08
N PRO A 143 0.42 3.63 -15.49
CA PRO A 143 1.24 4.56 -16.25
C PRO A 143 2.44 5.06 -15.43
N PRO A 144 3.59 5.36 -16.05
CA PRO A 144 4.82 5.72 -15.35
C PRO A 144 4.74 7.07 -14.60
N ASP A 145 3.89 7.95 -15.07
CA ASP A 145 3.70 9.32 -14.56
C ASP A 145 2.52 9.46 -13.59
N VAL A 146 1.89 8.33 -13.23
CA VAL A 146 0.72 8.31 -12.33
C VAL A 146 1.03 7.53 -11.06
N VAL A 147 0.97 8.20 -9.93
CA VAL A 147 1.12 7.57 -8.62
C VAL A 147 -0.24 7.15 -8.09
N VAL A 148 -0.49 5.84 -8.05
CA VAL A 148 -1.69 5.27 -7.43
C VAL A 148 -1.40 5.02 -5.95
N PRO A 149 -2.15 5.63 -5.02
CA PRO A 149 -1.94 5.42 -3.59
C PRO A 149 -2.57 4.12 -3.09
N ASN A 150 -2.12 3.68 -1.91
CA ASN A 150 -2.79 2.60 -1.18
C ASN A 150 -4.18 3.06 -0.71
N SER A 151 -5.15 2.16 -0.71
CA SER A 151 -6.45 2.40 -0.06
C SER A 151 -7.05 1.09 0.44
N ALA A 152 -7.78 1.16 1.55
CA ALA A 152 -8.53 0.03 2.09
C ALA A 152 -10.03 0.29 1.94
N SER A 153 -10.74 -0.63 1.29
CA SER A 153 -12.20 -0.62 1.11
C SER A 153 -12.79 0.72 0.59
N ARG A 154 -11.97 1.52 -0.12
CA ARG A 154 -12.41 2.83 -0.64
C ARG A 154 -13.34 2.70 -1.83
N LEU A 155 -13.09 1.75 -2.71
CA LEU A 155 -13.91 1.49 -3.89
C LEU A 155 -15.19 0.75 -3.54
N ALA A 156 -15.08 -0.29 -2.74
CA ALA A 156 -16.17 -1.06 -2.18
C ALA A 156 -15.65 -1.87 -0.98
N PRO A 157 -16.51 -2.35 -0.09
CA PRO A 157 -16.12 -3.24 1.00
C PRO A 157 -15.35 -4.46 0.48
N GLY A 158 -14.21 -4.79 1.13
CA GLY A 158 -13.37 -5.92 0.76
C GLY A 158 -12.50 -5.73 -0.49
N ILE A 159 -12.46 -4.53 -1.09
CA ILE A 159 -11.56 -4.17 -2.19
C ILE A 159 -10.49 -3.22 -1.68
N ASP A 160 -9.28 -3.74 -1.48
CA ASP A 160 -8.12 -2.95 -1.11
C ASP A 160 -7.23 -2.70 -2.35
N ILE A 161 -6.64 -1.52 -2.40
CA ILE A 161 -5.69 -1.16 -3.46
C ILE A 161 -4.29 -1.06 -2.85
N ARG A 162 -3.36 -1.80 -3.42
CA ARG A 162 -1.93 -1.72 -3.13
C ARG A 162 -1.26 -0.96 -4.26
N GLY A 163 -0.90 0.28 -3.99
CA GLY A 163 -0.20 1.18 -4.91
C GLY A 163 1.17 1.56 -4.38
N ALA A 164 1.65 2.73 -4.74
CA ALA A 164 2.97 3.24 -4.32
C ALA A 164 3.14 3.24 -2.80
N GLY A 165 4.26 2.71 -2.32
CA GLY A 165 4.53 2.53 -0.89
C GLY A 165 3.83 1.31 -0.26
N GLY A 166 3.10 0.52 -1.05
CA GLY A 166 2.50 -0.74 -0.65
C GLY A 166 3.20 -1.94 -1.28
N TYR A 167 2.74 -3.13 -0.90
CA TYR A 167 3.20 -4.39 -1.48
C TYR A 167 2.10 -5.43 -1.49
N LEU A 168 2.23 -6.40 -2.40
CA LEU A 168 1.45 -7.63 -2.45
C LEU A 168 2.29 -8.81 -1.97
N VAL A 169 1.66 -9.77 -1.31
CA VAL A 169 2.32 -11.04 -1.00
C VAL A 169 2.49 -11.85 -2.28
N GLY A 170 3.73 -12.22 -2.60
CA GLY A 170 4.05 -12.95 -3.82
C GLY A 170 3.65 -14.43 -3.75
N PRO A 171 3.32 -15.06 -4.91
CA PRO A 171 2.96 -16.48 -4.98
C PRO A 171 4.12 -17.38 -4.57
N GLY A 172 3.83 -18.47 -3.84
CA GLY A 172 4.83 -19.33 -3.20
C GLY A 172 5.18 -18.92 -1.78
N SER A 173 4.75 -17.72 -1.32
CA SER A 173 4.92 -17.30 0.07
C SER A 173 4.09 -18.15 1.01
N ARG A 174 4.72 -18.61 2.09
CA ARG A 174 4.10 -19.40 3.15
C ARG A 174 3.79 -18.50 4.35
N THR A 175 2.54 -18.47 4.75
CA THR A 175 2.08 -17.72 5.93
C THR A 175 1.52 -18.68 6.99
N GLU A 176 1.09 -18.16 8.13
CA GLU A 176 0.39 -18.93 9.15
C GLU A 176 -0.97 -19.49 8.68
N HIS A 177 -1.57 -18.86 7.66
CA HIS A 177 -2.87 -19.25 7.10
C HIS A 177 -2.74 -20.17 5.86
N GLY A 178 -1.54 -20.42 5.36
CA GLY A 178 -1.31 -21.27 4.18
C GLY A 178 -0.35 -20.64 3.17
N VAL A 179 -0.43 -21.11 1.93
CA VAL A 179 0.46 -20.72 0.84
C VAL A 179 -0.29 -19.90 -0.21
N TYR A 180 0.31 -18.80 -0.62
CA TYR A 180 -0.17 -18.01 -1.76
C TYR A 180 0.13 -18.74 -3.06
N GLY A 181 -0.85 -18.84 -3.95
CA GLY A 181 -0.72 -19.57 -5.22
C GLY A 181 -1.09 -18.69 -6.41
N THR A 182 -0.59 -19.00 -7.59
CA THR A 182 -1.05 -18.37 -8.82
C THR A 182 -2.27 -19.12 -9.36
N ALA A 183 -3.30 -18.39 -9.78
CA ALA A 183 -4.48 -19.04 -10.39
C ALA A 183 -4.08 -19.78 -11.68
N PRO A 184 -4.73 -20.91 -11.98
CA PRO A 184 -4.46 -21.69 -13.19
C PRO A 184 -4.51 -20.80 -14.45
N GLY A 185 -3.55 -20.98 -15.34
CA GLY A 185 -3.47 -20.25 -16.62
C GLY A 185 -2.88 -18.83 -16.52
N THR A 186 -2.73 -18.24 -15.30
CA THR A 186 -2.28 -16.84 -15.17
C THR A 186 -0.80 -16.66 -14.81
N SER A 187 -0.10 -17.74 -14.48
CA SER A 187 1.29 -17.70 -13.98
C SER A 187 2.32 -17.13 -14.98
N ARG A 188 2.04 -17.22 -16.27
CA ARG A 188 2.92 -16.72 -17.35
C ARG A 188 2.52 -15.34 -17.86
N LEU A 189 1.40 -14.80 -17.41
CA LEU A 189 0.95 -13.48 -17.81
C LEU A 189 1.85 -12.40 -17.18
N ALA A 190 1.95 -11.26 -17.85
CA ALA A 190 2.46 -10.03 -17.26
C ALA A 190 1.30 -9.26 -16.58
N PRO A 191 1.59 -8.33 -15.65
CA PRO A 191 0.60 -7.39 -15.19
C PRO A 191 0.01 -6.61 -16.38
N ALA A 192 -1.30 -6.74 -16.58
CA ALA A 192 -1.98 -6.08 -17.70
C ALA A 192 -2.20 -4.59 -17.40
N PRO A 193 -2.27 -3.70 -18.42
CA PRO A 193 -2.55 -2.29 -18.21
C PRO A 193 -3.84 -2.07 -17.43
N CYS A 194 -3.78 -1.18 -16.42
CA CYS A 194 -4.96 -0.79 -15.66
C CYS A 194 -5.96 -0.08 -16.57
N PRO A 195 -7.24 -0.52 -16.64
CA PRO A 195 -8.25 0.17 -17.42
C PRO A 195 -8.36 1.65 -17.03
N PRO A 196 -8.44 2.59 -17.98
CA PRO A 196 -8.45 4.03 -17.68
C PRO A 196 -9.59 4.45 -16.74
N GLU A 197 -10.76 3.83 -16.86
CA GLU A 197 -11.93 4.09 -16.03
C GLU A 197 -11.67 3.63 -14.58
N LEU A 198 -11.07 2.45 -14.41
CA LEU A 198 -10.65 1.97 -13.09
C LEU A 198 -9.55 2.88 -12.53
N LEU A 199 -8.55 3.24 -13.33
CA LEU A 199 -7.46 4.13 -12.88
C LEU A 199 -7.99 5.46 -12.34
N ARG A 200 -9.00 6.07 -13.00
CA ARG A 200 -9.64 7.30 -12.48
C ARG A 200 -10.28 7.10 -11.11
N LEU A 201 -10.84 5.92 -10.84
CA LEU A 201 -11.39 5.58 -9.52
C LEU A 201 -10.30 5.37 -8.46
N LEU A 202 -9.12 4.89 -8.87
CA LEU A 202 -7.98 4.66 -7.97
C LEU A 202 -7.31 5.97 -7.54
N LEU A 203 -7.43 7.00 -8.33
CA LEU A 203 -6.82 8.31 -8.04
C LEU A 203 -7.67 9.11 -7.06
N PRO A 204 -7.04 9.99 -6.27
CA PRO A 204 -7.77 10.99 -5.52
C PRO A 204 -8.60 11.86 -6.48
N PRO A 205 -9.78 12.30 -6.06
CA PRO A 205 -10.51 13.27 -6.86
C PRO A 205 -9.60 14.49 -7.10
N PRO A 206 -9.62 15.06 -8.33
CA PRO A 206 -8.81 16.23 -8.63
C PRO A 206 -9.10 17.32 -7.58
N PRO A 207 -8.11 18.12 -7.19
CA PRO A 207 -8.33 19.24 -6.27
C PRO A 207 -9.49 20.05 -6.82
N ALA A 208 -10.50 20.29 -5.98
CA ALA A 208 -11.58 21.22 -6.35
C ALA A 208 -10.91 22.51 -6.84
N ARG A 209 -11.24 22.96 -8.05
CA ARG A 209 -10.68 24.21 -8.60
C ARG A 209 -10.75 25.24 -7.50
N ALA A 210 -9.59 25.76 -7.09
CA ALA A 210 -9.49 26.74 -6.02
C ALA A 210 -10.33 27.96 -6.39
N HIS A 211 -11.53 28.02 -5.84
CA HIS A 211 -12.15 29.32 -5.63
C HIS A 211 -11.28 30.00 -4.59
N LEU A 212 -10.80 31.21 -4.90
CA LEU A 212 -10.04 32.05 -3.96
C LEU A 212 -10.72 31.98 -2.59
N PRO A 213 -10.04 31.54 -1.53
CA PRO A 213 -10.70 31.29 -0.26
C PRO A 213 -11.07 32.60 0.41
N THR A 214 -12.36 32.81 0.63
CA THR A 214 -12.79 33.67 1.73
C THR A 214 -12.49 32.97 3.07
N PRO A 215 -12.07 33.68 4.13
CA PRO A 215 -11.66 33.06 5.41
C PRO A 215 -12.67 32.07 5.99
N SER A 216 -13.96 32.25 5.70
CA SER A 216 -15.05 31.34 6.10
C SER A 216 -15.08 30.01 5.32
N ALA A 217 -14.37 29.88 4.19
CA ALA A 217 -14.33 28.66 3.39
C ALA A 217 -13.29 27.66 3.90
N SER A 218 -12.13 28.14 4.39
CA SER A 218 -11.06 27.28 4.92
C SER A 218 -11.48 26.61 6.25
N GLU A 219 -12.20 27.32 7.11
CA GLU A 219 -12.74 26.74 8.35
C GLU A 219 -13.77 25.65 8.07
N ARG A 220 -14.69 25.87 7.12
CA ARG A 220 -15.69 24.86 6.71
C ARG A 220 -15.04 23.63 6.08
N GLN A 221 -13.99 23.82 5.28
CA GLN A 221 -13.24 22.73 4.67
C GLN A 221 -12.47 21.93 5.72
N GLY A 222 -11.85 22.60 6.70
CA GLY A 222 -11.19 21.94 7.81
C GLY A 222 -12.14 21.10 8.66
N GLN A 223 -13.32 21.65 8.98
CA GLN A 223 -14.37 20.91 9.69
C GLN A 223 -14.84 19.68 8.91
N GLY A 224 -15.00 19.77 7.58
CA GLY A 224 -15.37 18.65 6.72
C GLY A 224 -14.35 17.50 6.77
N LEU A 225 -13.05 17.82 6.77
CA LEU A 225 -11.99 16.81 6.87
C LEU A 225 -11.97 16.13 8.26
N VAL A 226 -12.20 16.88 9.32
CA VAL A 226 -12.33 16.32 10.69
C VAL A 226 -13.54 15.39 10.79
N GLN A 227 -14.70 15.80 10.26
CA GLN A 227 -15.91 14.96 10.25
C GLN A 227 -15.71 13.68 9.41
N PHE A 228 -14.98 13.77 8.30
CA PHE A 228 -14.63 12.61 7.48
C PHE A 228 -13.81 11.57 8.26
N VAL A 229 -12.87 12.02 9.12
CA VAL A 229 -12.12 11.12 10.02
C VAL A 229 -13.01 10.55 11.11
N LEU A 230 -13.86 11.37 11.75
CA LEU A 230 -14.79 10.93 12.80
C LEU A 230 -15.78 9.88 12.32
N ALA A 231 -16.16 9.90 11.04
CA ALA A 231 -17.03 8.91 10.42
C ALA A 231 -16.31 7.60 10.01
N ALA A 232 -15.06 7.38 10.45
CA ALA A 232 -14.31 6.18 10.12
C ALA A 232 -14.79 4.97 10.91
N HIS A 233 -15.06 3.86 10.21
CA HIS A 233 -15.31 2.56 10.82
C HIS A 233 -13.99 1.79 11.05
N GLU A 234 -14.08 0.71 11.82
CA GLU A 234 -12.95 -0.19 12.01
C GLU A 234 -12.42 -0.71 10.66
N GLY A 235 -11.10 -0.76 10.51
CA GLY A 235 -10.43 -1.06 9.22
C GLY A 235 -10.23 0.14 8.29
N GLN A 236 -10.94 1.26 8.46
CA GLN A 236 -10.82 2.45 7.62
C GLN A 236 -10.12 3.64 8.30
N ARG A 237 -9.92 3.57 9.62
CA ARG A 237 -9.50 4.69 10.47
C ARG A 237 -8.22 5.35 9.96
N ASN A 238 -7.18 4.54 9.76
CA ASN A 238 -5.87 5.03 9.34
C ASN A 238 -5.90 5.57 7.91
N THR A 239 -6.61 4.91 6.99
CA THR A 239 -6.76 5.34 5.60
C THR A 239 -7.49 6.68 5.51
N ARG A 240 -8.59 6.86 6.23
CA ARG A 240 -9.33 8.12 6.23
C ARG A 240 -8.52 9.27 6.84
N LEU A 241 -7.78 8.99 7.92
CA LEU A 241 -6.88 9.97 8.50
C LEU A 241 -5.79 10.39 7.50
N PHE A 242 -5.16 9.44 6.83
CA PHE A 242 -4.14 9.70 5.82
C PHE A 242 -4.66 10.61 4.70
N TRP A 243 -5.83 10.28 4.16
CA TRP A 243 -6.48 11.07 3.10
C TRP A 243 -6.86 12.48 3.57
N ALA A 244 -7.44 12.60 4.75
CA ALA A 244 -7.78 13.90 5.31
C ALA A 244 -6.52 14.77 5.51
N ALA A 245 -5.43 14.16 5.97
CA ALA A 245 -4.16 14.83 6.15
C ALA A 245 -3.56 15.28 4.80
N CYS A 246 -3.50 14.39 3.78
CA CYS A 246 -3.06 14.77 2.43
C CYS A 246 -3.83 15.98 1.92
N ARG A 247 -5.16 15.95 2.02
CA ARG A 247 -6.00 17.08 1.60
C ARG A 247 -5.75 18.36 2.38
N ALA A 248 -5.52 18.25 3.69
CA ALA A 248 -5.21 19.40 4.50
C ALA A 248 -3.89 20.07 4.06
N TYR A 249 -2.85 19.27 3.78
CA TYR A 249 -1.55 19.79 3.33
C TYR A 249 -1.59 20.32 1.90
N GLU A 250 -2.26 19.62 0.96
CA GLU A 250 -2.48 20.09 -0.41
C GLU A 250 -3.18 21.45 -0.46
N ASN A 251 -4.09 21.71 0.47
CA ASN A 251 -4.84 22.97 0.57
C ASN A 251 -4.15 24.01 1.47
N GLY A 252 -2.93 23.77 1.93
CA GLY A 252 -2.17 24.70 2.76
C GLY A 252 -2.67 24.88 4.20
N ILE A 253 -3.63 24.05 4.64
CA ILE A 253 -4.22 24.09 6.00
C ILE A 253 -3.75 22.93 6.90
N GLY A 254 -2.78 22.15 6.44
CA GLY A 254 -2.25 20.97 7.16
C GLY A 254 -1.74 21.28 8.56
N PRO A 255 -0.86 22.30 8.75
CA PRO A 255 -0.33 22.63 10.08
C PRO A 255 -1.43 22.95 11.09
N GLN A 256 -2.47 23.72 10.70
CA GLN A 256 -3.58 24.10 11.57
C GLN A 256 -4.51 22.93 11.90
N LEU A 257 -4.64 21.95 10.99
CA LEU A 257 -5.51 20.78 11.16
C LEU A 257 -4.84 19.59 11.80
N THR A 258 -3.52 19.59 11.99
CA THR A 258 -2.80 18.46 12.59
C THR A 258 -3.41 18.04 13.93
N ALA A 259 -3.57 18.96 14.87
CA ALA A 259 -4.13 18.65 16.18
C ALA A 259 -5.61 18.20 16.14
N PRO A 260 -6.52 18.89 15.41
CA PRO A 260 -7.89 18.42 15.21
C PRO A 260 -7.99 17.01 14.58
N LEU A 261 -7.17 16.70 13.59
CA LEU A 261 -7.15 15.38 12.93
C LEU A 261 -6.64 14.28 13.85
N VAL A 262 -5.59 14.56 14.67
CA VAL A 262 -5.13 13.63 15.71
C VAL A 262 -6.26 13.33 16.70
N GLN A 263 -6.93 14.35 17.21
CA GLN A 263 -8.05 14.18 18.16
C GLN A 263 -9.18 13.36 17.55
N ALA A 264 -9.56 13.64 16.29
CA ALA A 264 -10.59 12.88 15.58
C ALA A 264 -10.19 11.41 15.44
N ALA A 265 -8.95 11.14 15.04
CA ALA A 265 -8.43 9.78 14.88
C ALA A 265 -8.41 9.00 16.20
N VAL A 266 -8.00 9.65 17.30
CA VAL A 266 -8.02 9.04 18.63
C VAL A 266 -9.45 8.69 19.07
N ARG A 267 -10.42 9.56 18.79
CA ARG A 267 -11.84 9.27 19.05
C ARG A 267 -12.38 8.08 18.26
N THR A 268 -11.82 7.78 17.11
CA THR A 268 -12.20 6.59 16.31
C THR A 268 -11.44 5.33 16.72
N GLY A 269 -10.49 5.42 17.68
CA GLY A 269 -9.77 4.29 18.27
C GLY A 269 -8.37 4.05 17.71
N LEU A 270 -7.75 5.02 17.02
CA LEU A 270 -6.30 5.01 16.77
C LEU A 270 -5.56 5.51 18.01
N THR A 271 -4.35 5.03 18.21
CA THR A 271 -3.45 5.63 19.20
C THR A 271 -2.94 6.99 18.70
N GLU A 272 -2.64 7.90 19.61
CA GLU A 272 -2.08 9.22 19.24
C GLU A 272 -0.78 9.08 18.44
N ARG A 273 0.06 8.10 18.77
CA ARG A 273 1.30 7.80 18.05
C ARG A 273 1.03 7.39 16.60
N GLU A 274 0.08 6.49 16.37
CA GLU A 274 -0.32 6.08 15.02
C GLU A 274 -0.87 7.26 14.22
N ALA A 275 -1.75 8.06 14.84
CA ALA A 275 -2.33 9.22 14.20
C ALA A 275 -1.26 10.25 13.78
N ARG A 276 -0.32 10.57 14.66
CA ARG A 276 0.79 11.48 14.34
C ARG A 276 1.69 10.94 13.23
N SER A 277 2.03 9.65 13.28
CA SER A 277 2.85 8.99 12.26
C SER A 277 2.17 9.03 10.88
N THR A 278 0.87 8.78 10.83
CA THR A 278 0.08 8.82 9.60
C THR A 278 0.02 10.22 9.00
N ILE A 279 -0.23 11.25 9.82
CA ILE A 279 -0.25 12.65 9.37
C ILE A 279 1.13 13.09 8.87
N ALA A 280 2.21 12.73 9.57
CA ALA A 280 3.57 13.01 9.15
C ALA A 280 3.90 12.34 7.80
N SER A 281 3.39 11.14 7.54
CA SER A 281 3.55 10.48 6.24
C SER A 281 2.80 11.21 5.13
N ALA A 282 1.58 11.68 5.40
CA ALA A 282 0.79 12.46 4.46
C ALA A 282 1.46 13.81 4.11
N SER A 283 1.98 14.52 5.11
CA SER A 283 2.65 15.82 4.89
C SER A 283 3.88 15.71 3.97
N ARG A 284 4.63 14.59 4.07
CA ARG A 284 5.79 14.34 3.20
C ARG A 284 5.41 14.06 1.77
N MET A 285 4.30 13.35 1.54
CA MET A 285 3.83 13.04 0.18
C MET A 285 3.31 14.26 -0.57
N THR A 286 2.87 15.29 0.16
CA THR A 286 2.30 16.51 -0.44
C THR A 286 3.29 17.66 -0.47
N ALA A 287 4.48 17.52 0.10
CA ALA A 287 5.54 18.53 0.03
C ALA A 287 6.05 18.65 -1.43
N PRO A 288 6.22 19.87 -1.97
CA PRO A 288 6.84 20.07 -3.27
C PRO A 288 8.28 19.54 -3.27
N PRO A 289 8.78 19.00 -4.39
CA PRO A 289 10.16 18.57 -4.49
C PRO A 289 11.10 19.74 -4.18
N PRO A 290 12.26 19.48 -3.51
CA PRO A 290 13.23 20.54 -3.26
C PRO A 290 13.67 21.17 -4.58
N PRO A 291 13.96 22.49 -4.62
CA PRO A 291 14.50 23.14 -5.81
C PRO A 291 15.79 22.43 -6.20
N GLN A 292 15.85 21.99 -7.46
CA GLN A 292 17.10 21.42 -8.01
C GLN A 292 18.16 22.52 -8.05
N PRO A 293 19.42 22.21 -7.69
CA PRO A 293 20.52 23.15 -7.69
C PRO A 293 20.88 23.63 -9.09
#